data_eb1e51556821f1dc04c4629e64cd9c3f
#
_entry.id   eb1e51556821f1dc04c4629e64cd9c3f
#
_cell.length_a   1.000
_cell.length_b   1.000
_cell.length_c   1.000
_cell.angle_alpha   90.00
_cell.angle_beta   90.00
_cell.angle_gamma   90.00
#
_symmetry.space_group_name_H-M   'P 1'
#
loop_
_entity.id
_entity.type
_entity.pdbx_description
1 polymer ?
#
loop_
_entity_poly.entity_id
_entity_poly.type
_entity_poly.pdbx_seq_one_letter_code
_entity_poly.pdbx_strand_id
1 'polypeptide(L)'
;VSYKILNAADYGVPQRRKRIFLIGSRGGINVSFPNPSHSEKGIDSKKWVSVFEAISDLPEPTEDGVVSLENNVFSKYQKWIRDSKNKTSQHITPRISNLEKEIIPKIPPGGNYKNIPDRLSTIRIKKLKELGRRTTLYGRLLPDRPSYTLTTFFNRIVIGCNIHYKQNRTLTLREGMRLQSFPDSFNVISSTKQGYYVQIGNAVPP
;
A
#
# COMPACT_ATOMS: atom_id res chain seq x y z
N VAL A 1 -28.89 -8.59 12.19
CA VAL A 1 -27.53 -8.05 11.96
C VAL A 1 -26.60 -9.22 11.64
N SER A 2 -25.92 -9.15 10.50
CA SER A 2 -24.89 -10.12 10.10
C SER A 2 -23.52 -9.47 10.19
N TYR A 3 -22.48 -10.25 10.51
CA TYR A 3 -21.11 -9.75 10.49
C TYR A 3 -20.15 -10.75 9.84
N LYS A 4 -19.10 -10.23 9.21
CA LYS A 4 -18.04 -11.04 8.61
C LYS A 4 -16.72 -10.27 8.62
N ILE A 5 -15.61 -10.99 8.80
CA ILE A 5 -14.28 -10.44 8.58
C ILE A 5 -13.93 -10.65 7.10
N LEU A 6 -13.73 -9.55 6.37
CA LEU A 6 -13.33 -9.59 4.97
C LEU A 6 -11.87 -9.13 4.85
N ASN A 7 -11.14 -9.76 3.92
CA ASN A 7 -9.80 -9.34 3.54
C ASN A 7 -9.87 -8.70 2.16
N ALA A 8 -9.49 -7.45 2.03
CA ALA A 8 -9.58 -6.69 0.78
C ALA A 8 -8.88 -7.39 -0.40
N ALA A 9 -7.76 -8.11 -0.15
CA ALA A 9 -7.08 -8.87 -1.19
C ALA A 9 -7.97 -9.93 -1.87
N ASP A 10 -8.94 -10.49 -1.15
CA ASP A 10 -9.86 -11.50 -1.66
C ASP A 10 -10.89 -10.92 -2.65
N TYR A 11 -10.92 -9.59 -2.78
CA TYR A 11 -11.80 -8.83 -3.67
C TYR A 11 -11.04 -8.02 -4.74
N GLY A 12 -9.74 -8.33 -4.93
CA GLY A 12 -8.93 -7.72 -5.98
C GLY A 12 -8.18 -6.43 -5.57
N VAL A 13 -8.24 -6.05 -4.30
CA VAL A 13 -7.44 -4.93 -3.78
C VAL A 13 -5.98 -5.40 -3.57
N PRO A 14 -4.96 -4.67 -4.05
CA PRO A 14 -3.55 -5.06 -3.89
C PRO A 14 -3.01 -4.85 -2.47
N GLN A 15 -3.84 -5.18 -1.47
CA GLN A 15 -3.53 -4.99 -0.06
C GLN A 15 -4.18 -6.05 0.82
N ARG A 16 -3.41 -6.67 1.70
CA ARG A 16 -3.93 -7.49 2.79
C ARG A 16 -4.48 -6.59 3.88
N ARG A 17 -5.79 -6.36 3.85
CA ARG A 17 -6.50 -5.50 4.80
C ARG A 17 -7.75 -6.20 5.32
N LYS A 18 -7.63 -6.78 6.50
CA LYS A 18 -8.76 -7.43 7.15
C LYS A 18 -9.57 -6.40 7.95
N ARG A 19 -10.88 -6.38 7.75
CA ARG A 19 -11.82 -5.55 8.49
C ARG A 19 -13.07 -6.34 8.82
N ILE A 20 -13.67 -6.04 9.97
CA ILE A 20 -14.99 -6.54 10.31
C ILE A 20 -16.03 -5.64 9.65
N PHE A 21 -17.00 -6.25 8.99
CA PHE A 21 -18.15 -5.58 8.42
C PHE A 21 -19.40 -6.06 9.16
N LEU A 22 -20.21 -5.13 9.60
CA LEU A 22 -21.51 -5.37 10.21
C LEU A 22 -22.57 -4.80 9.28
N ILE A 23 -23.53 -5.63 8.90
CA ILE A 23 -24.64 -5.23 8.06
C ILE A 23 -25.94 -5.44 8.84
N GLY A 24 -26.68 -4.35 9.04
CA GLY A 24 -28.02 -4.37 9.60
C GLY A 24 -29.04 -4.04 8.53
N SER A 25 -30.14 -4.78 8.46
CA SER A 25 -31.28 -4.46 7.60
C SER A 25 -32.53 -4.22 8.44
N ARG A 26 -33.37 -3.26 8.04
CA ARG A 26 -34.71 -3.06 8.60
C ARG A 26 -35.69 -3.99 7.90
N GLY A 27 -36.65 -4.56 8.66
CA GLY A 27 -37.71 -5.39 8.07
C GLY A 27 -37.34 -6.84 7.78
N GLY A 28 -36.28 -7.40 8.41
CA GLY A 28 -35.97 -8.83 8.31
C GLY A 28 -35.34 -9.27 6.99
N ILE A 29 -34.88 -8.34 6.15
CA ILE A 29 -34.19 -8.67 4.89
C ILE A 29 -32.84 -9.32 5.21
N ASN A 30 -32.61 -10.54 4.70
CA ASN A 30 -31.31 -11.19 4.79
C ASN A 30 -30.33 -10.57 3.80
N VAL A 31 -29.26 -9.97 4.30
CA VAL A 31 -28.17 -9.44 3.47
C VAL A 31 -27.01 -10.44 3.50
N SER A 32 -26.64 -10.96 2.33
CA SER A 32 -25.48 -11.84 2.16
C SER A 32 -24.23 -11.01 1.86
N PHE A 33 -23.08 -11.45 2.38
CA PHE A 33 -21.78 -10.90 1.99
C PHE A 33 -21.38 -11.46 0.62
N PRO A 34 -20.71 -10.66 -0.23
CA PRO A 34 -20.22 -11.13 -1.52
C PRO A 34 -19.21 -12.28 -1.33
N ASN A 35 -19.17 -13.18 -2.31
CA ASN A 35 -18.16 -14.22 -2.36
C ASN A 35 -16.81 -13.61 -2.79
N PRO A 36 -15.67 -14.13 -2.28
CA PRO A 36 -14.35 -13.75 -2.76
C PRO A 36 -14.22 -13.99 -4.27
N SER A 37 -13.63 -13.03 -4.96
CA SER A 37 -13.33 -13.12 -6.40
C SER A 37 -11.87 -13.45 -6.69
N HIS A 38 -10.99 -13.37 -5.67
CA HIS A 38 -9.55 -13.62 -5.76
C HIS A 38 -9.08 -14.45 -4.56
N SER A 39 -7.95 -15.17 -4.72
CA SER A 39 -7.29 -15.83 -3.60
C SER A 39 -5.77 -15.90 -3.80
N GLU A 40 -5.03 -16.30 -2.78
CA GLU A 40 -3.58 -16.50 -2.87
C GLU A 40 -3.23 -17.58 -3.93
N LYS A 41 -4.00 -18.64 -4.00
CA LYS A 41 -3.83 -19.75 -4.96
C LYS A 41 -4.55 -19.52 -6.30
N GLY A 42 -5.46 -18.56 -6.35
CA GLY A 42 -6.36 -18.28 -7.47
C GLY A 42 -7.76 -18.86 -7.28
N ILE A 43 -8.81 -18.06 -7.52
CA ILE A 43 -10.19 -18.48 -7.69
C ILE A 43 -10.53 -18.21 -9.15
N ASP A 44 -10.99 -19.22 -9.88
CA ASP A 44 -11.23 -19.10 -11.34
C ASP A 44 -10.05 -18.40 -12.06
N SER A 45 -8.83 -18.84 -11.70
CA SER A 45 -7.56 -18.27 -12.20
C SER A 45 -7.26 -16.83 -11.77
N LYS A 46 -8.04 -16.23 -10.86
CA LYS A 46 -7.78 -14.89 -10.31
C LYS A 46 -7.00 -14.98 -9.01
N LYS A 47 -5.71 -14.70 -9.10
CA LYS A 47 -4.83 -14.53 -7.95
C LYS A 47 -4.98 -13.14 -7.34
N TRP A 48 -4.54 -12.99 -6.08
CA TRP A 48 -4.43 -11.67 -5.47
C TRP A 48 -3.59 -10.73 -6.34
N VAL A 49 -4.03 -9.51 -6.47
CA VAL A 49 -3.30 -8.45 -7.18
C VAL A 49 -2.05 -8.07 -6.37
N SER A 50 -0.91 -8.08 -7.03
CA SER A 50 0.38 -7.79 -6.42
C SER A 50 0.70 -6.28 -6.39
N VAL A 51 1.71 -5.91 -5.60
CA VAL A 51 2.25 -4.54 -5.59
C VAL A 51 2.75 -4.15 -6.98
N PHE A 52 3.45 -5.06 -7.69
CA PHE A 52 3.93 -4.80 -9.05
C PHE A 52 2.78 -4.49 -10.00
N GLU A 53 1.73 -5.31 -9.99
CA GLU A 53 0.56 -5.10 -10.83
C GLU A 53 -0.18 -3.79 -10.53
N ALA A 54 0.00 -3.23 -9.33
CA ALA A 54 -0.68 -2.01 -8.94
C ALA A 54 0.08 -0.72 -9.28
N ILE A 55 1.42 -0.71 -9.12
CA ILE A 55 2.18 0.54 -9.15
C ILE A 55 3.40 0.54 -10.09
N SER A 56 3.71 -0.56 -10.80
CA SER A 56 4.94 -0.65 -11.60
C SER A 56 4.95 0.25 -12.85
N ASP A 57 3.81 0.70 -13.29
CA ASP A 57 3.63 1.61 -14.44
C ASP A 57 3.69 3.10 -14.06
N LEU A 58 3.78 3.40 -12.76
CA LEU A 58 4.01 4.77 -12.31
C LEU A 58 5.48 5.14 -12.57
N PRO A 59 5.76 6.28 -13.23
CA PRO A 59 7.12 6.76 -13.43
C PRO A 59 7.75 7.23 -12.10
N GLU A 60 8.96 7.78 -12.17
CA GLU A 60 9.56 8.43 -11.00
C GLU A 60 8.70 9.62 -10.54
N PRO A 61 8.56 9.81 -9.22
CA PRO A 61 7.83 10.95 -8.67
C PRO A 61 8.47 12.29 -9.09
N THR A 62 7.63 13.30 -9.30
CA THR A 62 8.06 14.67 -9.65
C THR A 62 7.90 15.62 -8.46
N GLU A 63 8.46 16.82 -8.56
CA GLU A 63 8.35 17.86 -7.51
C GLU A 63 6.91 18.40 -7.38
N ASP A 64 6.21 18.57 -8.49
CA ASP A 64 4.81 19.01 -8.53
C ASP A 64 3.82 17.84 -8.33
N GLY A 65 4.32 16.61 -8.38
CA GLY A 65 3.54 15.40 -8.19
C GLY A 65 2.63 15.04 -9.36
N VAL A 66 2.76 15.69 -10.50
CA VAL A 66 2.01 15.38 -11.72
C VAL A 66 2.88 14.57 -12.66
N VAL A 67 2.41 13.39 -13.05
CA VAL A 67 3.15 12.49 -13.94
C VAL A 67 2.29 12.04 -15.11
N SER A 68 2.91 11.91 -16.27
CA SER A 68 2.30 11.29 -17.43
C SER A 68 2.40 9.78 -17.33
N LEU A 69 1.33 9.09 -17.65
CA LEU A 69 1.27 7.63 -17.69
C LEU A 69 1.55 7.18 -19.11
N GLU A 70 2.68 6.52 -19.31
CA GLU A 70 3.02 5.94 -20.60
C GLU A 70 2.04 4.83 -21.00
N ASN A 71 2.03 4.45 -22.28
CA ASN A 71 1.15 3.39 -22.79
C ASN A 71 1.51 1.98 -22.27
N ASN A 72 2.56 1.85 -21.49
CA ASN A 72 3.01 0.59 -20.89
C ASN A 72 2.11 0.18 -19.73
N VAL A 73 1.07 -0.59 -20.03
CA VAL A 73 0.19 -1.20 -19.03
C VAL A 73 0.58 -2.65 -18.86
N PHE A 74 1.09 -3.03 -17.70
CA PHE A 74 1.58 -4.39 -17.41
C PHE A 74 0.51 -5.32 -16.84
N SER A 75 -0.64 -4.79 -16.38
CA SER A 75 -1.66 -5.59 -15.75
C SER A 75 -3.09 -5.09 -16.06
N LYS A 76 -4.06 -6.01 -15.90
CA LYS A 76 -5.49 -5.64 -15.98
C LYS A 76 -5.87 -4.63 -14.90
N TYR A 77 -5.23 -4.74 -13.73
CA TYR A 77 -5.45 -3.81 -12.63
C TYR A 77 -5.01 -2.39 -13.00
N GLN A 78 -3.82 -2.21 -13.62
CA GLN A 78 -3.35 -0.90 -14.06
C GLN A 78 -4.29 -0.29 -15.10
N LYS A 79 -4.76 -1.09 -16.05
CA LYS A 79 -5.75 -0.62 -17.04
C LYS A 79 -7.02 -0.09 -16.37
N TRP A 80 -7.50 -0.79 -15.36
CA TRP A 80 -8.69 -0.41 -14.63
C TRP A 80 -8.46 0.83 -13.74
N ILE A 81 -7.37 0.86 -12.96
CA ILE A 81 -7.10 1.92 -11.98
C ILE A 81 -6.79 3.28 -12.63
N ARG A 82 -6.27 3.27 -13.85
CA ARG A 82 -6.00 4.50 -14.62
C ARG A 82 -7.28 5.24 -15.02
N ASP A 83 -8.42 4.58 -15.03
CA ASP A 83 -9.72 5.18 -15.36
C ASP A 83 -9.67 6.03 -16.64
N SER A 84 -9.07 5.46 -17.70
CA SER A 84 -8.80 6.10 -19.00
C SER A 84 -7.97 7.39 -18.93
N LYS A 85 -7.28 7.64 -17.83
CA LYS A 85 -6.38 8.79 -17.68
C LYS A 85 -4.99 8.48 -18.22
N ASN A 86 -4.38 9.48 -18.85
CA ASN A 86 -2.98 9.46 -19.29
C ASN A 86 -2.06 10.29 -18.39
N LYS A 87 -2.61 10.86 -17.32
CA LYS A 87 -1.89 11.62 -16.29
C LYS A 87 -2.49 11.33 -14.93
N THR A 88 -1.64 11.39 -13.90
CA THR A 88 -2.09 11.32 -12.52
C THR A 88 -1.33 12.34 -11.68
N SER A 89 -1.79 12.60 -10.46
CA SER A 89 -1.22 13.60 -9.56
C SER A 89 -0.96 13.03 -8.17
N GLN A 90 -0.43 13.85 -7.27
CA GLN A 90 -0.10 13.47 -5.89
C GLN A 90 0.98 12.38 -5.80
N HIS A 91 1.87 12.34 -6.82
CA HIS A 91 2.98 11.41 -6.90
C HIS A 91 4.31 12.11 -6.54
N ILE A 92 4.40 12.57 -5.28
CA ILE A 92 5.55 13.29 -4.71
C ILE A 92 6.30 12.36 -3.77
N THR A 93 7.63 12.34 -3.85
CA THR A 93 8.46 11.60 -2.91
C THR A 93 8.34 12.19 -1.50
N PRO A 94 7.94 11.40 -0.49
CA PRO A 94 7.97 11.86 0.89
C PRO A 94 9.39 12.19 1.35
N ARG A 95 9.52 13.22 2.19
CA ARG A 95 10.81 13.56 2.79
C ARG A 95 11.27 12.46 3.74
N ILE A 96 12.53 12.07 3.62
CA ILE A 96 13.22 11.12 4.49
C ILE A 96 14.45 11.80 5.10
N SER A 97 14.81 11.40 6.31
CA SER A 97 16.01 11.89 7.00
C SER A 97 17.30 11.36 6.38
N ASN A 98 18.44 11.94 6.70
CA ASN A 98 19.74 11.44 6.23
C ASN A 98 20.00 10.02 6.70
N LEU A 99 19.66 9.68 7.93
CA LEU A 99 19.75 8.31 8.45
C LEU A 99 18.88 7.33 7.65
N GLU A 100 17.66 7.72 7.29
CA GLU A 100 16.78 6.88 6.47
C GLU A 100 17.33 6.66 5.06
N LYS A 101 17.99 7.67 4.47
CA LYS A 101 18.69 7.53 3.18
C LYS A 101 19.80 6.47 3.22
N GLU A 102 20.47 6.31 4.37
CA GLU A 102 21.48 5.27 4.55
C GLU A 102 20.88 3.90 4.88
N ILE A 103 19.79 3.87 5.63
CA ILE A 103 19.10 2.64 6.07
C ILE A 103 18.37 1.96 4.90
N ILE A 104 17.58 2.70 4.14
CA ILE A 104 16.69 2.14 3.12
C ILE A 104 17.42 1.25 2.10
N PRO A 105 18.60 1.62 1.56
CA PRO A 105 19.33 0.77 0.61
C PRO A 105 19.81 -0.56 1.19
N LYS A 106 19.88 -0.70 2.51
CA LYS A 106 20.32 -1.93 3.19
C LYS A 106 19.19 -2.95 3.37
N ILE A 107 17.98 -2.56 3.07
CA ILE A 107 16.79 -3.41 3.24
C ILE A 107 16.38 -3.95 1.87
N PRO A 108 16.57 -5.25 1.59
CA PRO A 108 16.17 -5.85 0.31
C PRO A 108 14.63 -5.95 0.20
N PRO A 109 14.06 -6.22 -0.99
CA PRO A 109 12.65 -6.54 -1.14
C PRO A 109 12.21 -7.65 -0.16
N GLY A 110 11.12 -7.42 0.59
CA GLY A 110 10.66 -8.30 1.67
C GLY A 110 11.45 -8.22 2.97
N GLY A 111 12.57 -7.49 2.98
CA GLY A 111 13.38 -7.25 4.18
C GLY A 111 12.72 -6.25 5.14
N ASN A 112 13.35 -6.09 6.30
CA ASN A 112 12.87 -5.22 7.39
C ASN A 112 14.01 -4.76 8.30
N TYR A 113 13.71 -4.25 9.50
CA TYR A 113 14.70 -3.75 10.45
C TYR A 113 15.83 -4.74 10.76
N LYS A 114 15.63 -6.06 10.58
CA LYS A 114 16.69 -7.08 10.82
C LYS A 114 17.86 -6.96 9.83
N ASN A 115 17.60 -6.39 8.65
CA ASN A 115 18.62 -6.17 7.62
C ASN A 115 19.47 -4.91 7.85
N ILE A 116 19.10 -4.06 8.82
CA ILE A 116 19.81 -2.81 9.10
C ILE A 116 21.11 -3.13 9.83
N PRO A 117 22.29 -2.73 9.32
CA PRO A 117 23.57 -2.93 9.99
C PRO A 117 23.60 -2.27 11.37
N ASP A 118 24.35 -2.84 12.32
CA ASP A 118 24.40 -2.34 13.71
C ASP A 118 24.92 -0.91 13.81
N ARG A 119 25.85 -0.49 12.93
CA ARG A 119 26.33 0.89 12.84
C ARG A 119 25.24 1.92 12.52
N LEU A 120 24.15 1.51 11.86
CA LEU A 120 23.00 2.33 11.53
C LEU A 120 21.82 2.09 12.48
N SER A 121 21.96 1.18 13.43
CA SER A 121 20.90 0.79 14.33
C SER A 121 20.75 1.78 15.48
N THR A 122 19.67 2.54 15.48
CA THR A 122 19.25 3.34 16.65
C THR A 122 18.89 2.46 17.83
N ILE A 123 18.78 3.02 19.04
CA ILE A 123 18.32 2.31 20.24
C ILE A 123 17.02 1.54 19.96
N ARG A 124 16.07 2.18 19.25
CA ARG A 124 14.82 1.54 18.84
C ARG A 124 15.03 0.31 17.95
N ILE A 125 15.92 0.40 16.95
CA ILE A 125 16.20 -0.70 16.03
C ILE A 125 16.88 -1.85 16.76
N LYS A 126 17.84 -1.57 17.65
CA LYS A 126 18.50 -2.58 18.49
C LYS A 126 17.48 -3.33 19.33
N LYS A 127 16.59 -2.60 20.02
CA LYS A 127 15.50 -3.20 20.81
C LYS A 127 14.54 -4.05 19.97
N LEU A 128 14.24 -3.63 18.72
CA LEU A 128 13.42 -4.43 17.81
C LEU A 128 14.10 -5.72 17.40
N LYS A 129 15.43 -5.69 17.15
CA LYS A 129 16.22 -6.88 16.85
C LYS A 129 16.24 -7.87 18.00
N GLU A 130 16.43 -7.40 19.22
CA GLU A 130 16.37 -8.21 20.44
C GLU A 130 15.02 -8.88 20.64
N LEU A 131 13.93 -8.12 20.47
CA LEU A 131 12.57 -8.64 20.61
C LEU A 131 12.15 -9.59 19.48
N GLY A 132 12.74 -9.47 18.29
CA GLY A 132 12.46 -10.30 17.13
C GLY A 132 11.03 -10.19 16.55
N ARG A 133 10.19 -9.29 17.07
CA ARG A 133 8.76 -9.14 16.76
C ARG A 133 8.51 -7.96 15.81
N ARG A 134 7.28 -7.86 15.27
CA ARG A 134 6.84 -6.75 14.39
C ARG A 134 7.70 -6.60 13.13
N THR A 135 7.90 -7.67 12.41
CA THR A 135 8.75 -7.75 11.21
C THR A 135 8.26 -6.92 10.02
N THR A 136 7.13 -6.24 10.15
CA THR A 136 6.66 -5.27 9.15
C THR A 136 7.30 -3.89 9.29
N LEU A 137 7.88 -3.55 10.47
CA LEU A 137 8.52 -2.25 10.69
C LEU A 137 9.80 -2.13 9.87
N TYR A 138 10.06 -0.94 9.33
CA TYR A 138 11.15 -0.71 8.36
C TYR A 138 11.08 -1.67 7.16
N GLY A 139 9.87 -2.11 6.80
CA GLY A 139 9.69 -3.11 5.76
C GLY A 139 9.77 -2.53 4.36
N ARG A 140 10.42 -3.27 3.45
CA ARG A 140 10.34 -3.04 2.01
C ARG A 140 9.33 -3.99 1.40
N LEU A 141 8.46 -3.45 0.55
CA LEU A 141 7.45 -4.23 -0.15
C LEU A 141 8.06 -5.32 -1.03
N LEU A 142 7.32 -6.42 -1.18
CA LEU A 142 7.58 -7.45 -2.18
C LEU A 142 6.75 -7.12 -3.44
N PRO A 143 7.34 -7.21 -4.64
CA PRO A 143 6.62 -6.89 -5.87
C PRO A 143 5.53 -7.90 -6.22
N ASP A 144 5.74 -9.18 -5.91
CA ASP A 144 4.93 -10.33 -6.32
C ASP A 144 3.73 -10.64 -5.39
N ARG A 145 3.49 -9.81 -4.37
CA ARG A 145 2.43 -10.00 -3.38
C ARG A 145 1.63 -8.73 -3.13
N PRO A 146 0.40 -8.82 -2.60
CA PRO A 146 -0.31 -7.66 -2.08
C PRO A 146 0.50 -6.98 -0.97
N SER A 147 0.38 -5.66 -0.87
CA SER A 147 0.97 -4.91 0.25
C SER A 147 0.41 -5.36 1.60
N TYR A 148 1.14 -5.06 2.67
CA TYR A 148 0.57 -5.07 4.01
C TYR A 148 -0.44 -3.94 4.18
N THR A 149 -1.26 -4.01 5.23
CA THR A 149 -2.20 -2.93 5.56
C THR A 149 -1.46 -1.59 5.65
N LEU A 150 -1.84 -0.63 4.79
CA LEU A 150 -1.37 0.74 4.89
C LEU A 150 -1.92 1.39 6.15
N THR A 151 -1.02 2.02 6.91
CA THR A 151 -1.37 2.80 8.10
C THR A 151 -1.55 4.27 7.73
N THR A 152 -2.00 5.08 8.68
CA THR A 152 -2.11 6.53 8.54
C THR A 152 -0.77 7.26 8.36
N PHE A 153 0.35 6.54 8.47
CA PHE A 153 1.72 7.03 8.34
C PHE A 153 2.54 6.21 7.35
N PHE A 154 1.93 5.78 6.24
CA PHE A 154 2.63 4.96 5.26
C PHE A 154 3.73 5.73 4.48
N ASN A 155 3.87 7.03 4.72
CA ASN A 155 4.99 7.85 4.30
C ASN A 155 6.23 7.73 5.20
N ARG A 156 6.21 6.83 6.23
CA ARG A 156 7.32 6.64 7.18
C ARG A 156 7.75 5.19 7.24
N ILE A 157 9.07 4.94 7.23
CA ILE A 157 9.62 3.58 7.28
C ILE A 157 9.40 2.91 8.64
N VAL A 158 9.32 3.70 9.71
CA VAL A 158 9.32 3.21 11.10
C VAL A 158 8.02 2.53 11.53
N ILE A 159 6.94 2.63 10.75
CA ILE A 159 5.58 2.26 11.20
C ILE A 159 4.99 1.08 10.42
N GLY A 160 5.65 0.61 9.36
CA GLY A 160 5.11 -0.47 8.57
C GLY A 160 6.04 -0.93 7.45
N CYS A 161 5.47 -1.71 6.52
CA CYS A 161 6.14 -2.11 5.29
C CYS A 161 5.83 -1.07 4.21
N ASN A 162 6.53 0.06 4.26
CA ASN A 162 6.23 1.27 3.49
C ASN A 162 7.34 1.69 2.54
N ILE A 163 8.45 0.93 2.46
CA ILE A 163 9.52 1.20 1.50
C ILE A 163 9.11 0.63 0.16
N HIS A 164 9.25 1.43 -0.90
CA HIS A 164 8.95 1.00 -2.27
C HIS A 164 9.78 -0.22 -2.67
N TYR A 165 9.18 -1.19 -3.38
CA TYR A 165 9.81 -2.48 -3.67
C TYR A 165 11.13 -2.36 -4.47
N LYS A 166 11.29 -1.33 -5.32
CA LYS A 166 12.45 -1.11 -6.19
C LYS A 166 13.26 0.14 -5.80
N GLN A 167 12.57 1.25 -5.48
CA GLN A 167 13.21 2.55 -5.25
C GLN A 167 13.59 2.74 -3.78
N ASN A 168 14.62 3.55 -3.51
CA ASN A 168 15.09 3.81 -2.14
C ASN A 168 14.35 4.98 -1.48
N ARG A 169 13.05 4.87 -1.41
CA ARG A 169 12.13 5.84 -0.79
C ARG A 169 10.91 5.14 -0.18
N THR A 170 10.14 5.88 0.56
CA THR A 170 8.80 5.43 0.99
C THR A 170 7.78 5.60 -0.12
N LEU A 171 6.61 5.02 0.09
CA LEU A 171 5.48 5.15 -0.83
C LEU A 171 5.01 6.60 -0.94
N THR A 172 4.72 7.03 -2.17
CA THR A 172 4.01 8.29 -2.42
C THR A 172 2.54 8.16 -2.05
N LEU A 173 1.83 9.30 -2.01
CA LEU A 173 0.40 9.28 -1.77
C LEU A 173 -0.34 8.52 -2.89
N ARG A 174 0.01 8.77 -4.17
CA ARG A 174 -0.59 8.08 -5.32
C ARG A 174 -0.39 6.57 -5.28
N GLU A 175 0.79 6.10 -4.94
CA GLU A 175 1.04 4.67 -4.76
C GLU A 175 0.17 4.07 -3.65
N GLY A 176 0.07 4.75 -2.51
CA GLY A 176 -0.82 4.34 -1.43
C GLY A 176 -2.28 4.30 -1.85
N MET A 177 -2.74 5.27 -2.64
CA MET A 177 -4.09 5.30 -3.20
C MET A 177 -4.35 4.12 -4.12
N ARG A 178 -3.45 3.82 -5.05
CA ARG A 178 -3.57 2.64 -5.92
C ARG A 178 -3.56 1.34 -5.14
N LEU A 179 -2.72 1.21 -4.11
CA LEU A 179 -2.72 0.04 -3.23
C LEU A 179 -4.01 -0.11 -2.40
N GLN A 180 -4.84 0.93 -2.35
CA GLN A 180 -6.18 0.92 -1.77
C GLN A 180 -7.29 1.00 -2.84
N SER A 181 -6.97 0.77 -4.11
CA SER A 181 -7.93 0.75 -5.23
C SER A 181 -8.63 2.08 -5.52
N PHE A 182 -8.08 3.20 -5.10
CA PHE A 182 -8.56 4.51 -5.55
C PHE A 182 -8.07 4.79 -6.97
N PRO A 183 -8.97 5.15 -7.92
CA PRO A 183 -8.59 5.42 -9.30
C PRO A 183 -7.68 6.65 -9.44
N ASP A 184 -6.96 6.73 -10.54
CA ASP A 184 -6.04 7.84 -10.82
C ASP A 184 -6.74 9.19 -11.01
N SER A 185 -8.02 9.17 -11.30
CA SER A 185 -8.89 10.37 -11.34
C SER A 185 -9.21 10.93 -9.95
N PHE A 186 -9.07 10.12 -8.89
CA PHE A 186 -9.37 10.54 -7.52
C PHE A 186 -8.20 11.34 -6.93
N ASN A 187 -8.52 12.46 -6.28
CA ASN A 187 -7.58 13.29 -5.55
C ASN A 187 -8.04 13.51 -4.12
N VAL A 188 -7.11 13.38 -3.19
CA VAL A 188 -7.35 13.71 -1.78
C VAL A 188 -7.17 15.20 -1.57
N ILE A 189 -8.03 15.80 -0.75
CA ILE A 189 -7.91 17.19 -0.32
C ILE A 189 -7.65 17.22 1.17
N SER A 190 -6.63 17.96 1.60
CA SER A 190 -6.28 18.10 3.01
C SER A 190 -5.58 19.44 3.25
N SER A 191 -5.84 20.05 4.40
CA SER A 191 -5.16 21.25 4.88
C SER A 191 -3.74 20.97 5.40
N THR A 192 -3.40 19.72 5.67
CA THR A 192 -2.08 19.33 6.22
C THR A 192 -1.44 18.21 5.40
N LYS A 193 -0.10 18.21 5.31
CA LYS A 193 0.65 17.15 4.63
C LYS A 193 0.37 15.76 5.20
N GLN A 194 0.20 15.63 6.51
CA GLN A 194 -0.12 14.35 7.16
C GLN A 194 -1.56 13.93 6.93
N GLY A 195 -2.48 14.89 6.83
CA GLY A 195 -3.91 14.64 6.60
C GLY A 195 -4.20 13.83 5.34
N TYR A 196 -3.41 14.03 4.27
CA TYR A 196 -3.51 13.21 3.05
C TYR A 196 -3.32 11.72 3.34
N TYR A 197 -2.26 11.37 4.08
CA TYR A 197 -1.94 9.98 4.42
C TYR A 197 -2.93 9.38 5.42
N VAL A 198 -3.41 10.21 6.37
CA VAL A 198 -4.41 9.79 7.37
C VAL A 198 -5.71 9.39 6.68
N GLN A 199 -6.19 10.17 5.72
CA GLN A 199 -7.43 9.87 5.00
C GLN A 199 -7.30 8.53 4.26
N ILE A 200 -6.24 8.32 3.49
CA ILE A 200 -6.03 7.07 2.75
C ILE A 200 -5.79 5.90 3.70
N GLY A 201 -4.98 6.06 4.76
CA GLY A 201 -4.73 4.99 5.73
C GLY A 201 -5.99 4.52 6.46
N ASN A 202 -6.95 5.41 6.71
CA ASN A 202 -8.24 5.10 7.34
C ASN A 202 -9.31 4.61 6.36
N ALA A 203 -9.14 4.87 5.07
CA ALA A 203 -10.15 4.55 4.08
C ALA A 203 -10.49 3.05 4.05
N VAL A 204 -11.72 2.76 3.68
CA VAL A 204 -12.13 1.44 3.19
C VAL A 204 -11.86 1.47 1.68
N PRO A 205 -11.15 0.47 1.11
CA PRO A 205 -10.97 0.36 -0.33
C PRO A 205 -12.32 0.36 -1.06
N PRO A 206 -12.49 1.17 -2.10
CA PRO A 206 -13.72 1.18 -2.90
C PRO A 206 -13.93 -0.11 -3.68
#